data_46400438f84ab77ed23d5ca57b9c60cb
#
_entry.id   46400438f84ab77ed23d5ca57b9c60cb
#
_cell.length_a   1.000
_cell.length_b   1.000
_cell.length_c   1.000
_cell.angle_alpha   90.00
_cell.angle_beta   90.00
_cell.angle_gamma   90.00
#
_symmetry.space_group_name_H-M   'P 1'
#
loop_
_entity.id
_entity.type
_entity.pdbx_description
1 polymer ?
#
loop_
_entity_poly.entity_id
_entity_poly.type
_entity_poly.pdbx_seq_one_letter_code
_entity_poly.pdbx_strand_id
1 'polypeptide(L)'
;MNTAQPPQGHPVLVQAGGSPAGRAFAAKHMDAVIAATSKVPDMKAFRADMRKRLAAEGRDPDSCKIMFVIAPTLGETMEEAKERYERKQKFKAAHPEATLAQMASLTDIDFAQFDIDAPVEELTTNGQQGTLRQFLSNGKTLREIAFNYRYALEDLVGTPDHVAGQMAEIMQEIGGDGFMFTGNSLTRRYVAEIADGLVPALQKRGLTRTAYAHEHFRDNLMEF
;
A
#
# COMPACT_ATOMS: atom_id res chain seq x y z
N MET A 1 11.88 34.60 -10.63
CA MET A 1 12.60 33.53 -11.30
C MET A 1 12.28 33.60 -12.79
N ASN A 2 13.31 33.53 -13.64
CA ASN A 2 13.13 33.56 -15.10
C ASN A 2 13.11 32.15 -15.69
N THR A 3 12.37 31.25 -15.08
CA THR A 3 12.19 29.88 -15.59
C THR A 3 10.82 29.78 -16.25
N ALA A 4 10.76 29.17 -17.43
CA ALA A 4 9.50 28.91 -18.10
C ALA A 4 8.60 28.01 -17.21
N GLN A 5 7.31 28.29 -17.23
CA GLN A 5 6.33 27.43 -16.58
C GLN A 5 6.30 26.05 -17.30
N PRO A 6 6.33 24.93 -16.58
CA PRO A 6 6.19 23.63 -17.22
C PRO A 6 4.80 23.50 -17.89
N PRO A 7 4.67 22.74 -18.97
CA PRO A 7 3.42 22.60 -19.72
C PRO A 7 2.20 22.24 -18.87
N GLN A 8 2.38 21.39 -17.85
CA GLN A 8 1.31 20.96 -16.93
C GLN A 8 1.10 21.90 -15.71
N GLY A 9 1.75 23.06 -15.67
CA GLY A 9 1.72 24.00 -14.54
C GLY A 9 2.69 23.61 -13.44
N HIS A 10 2.38 22.56 -12.65
CA HIS A 10 3.29 21.94 -11.68
C HIS A 10 3.19 20.41 -11.79
N PRO A 11 4.23 19.65 -11.38
CA PRO A 11 4.17 18.21 -11.40
C PRO A 11 3.09 17.69 -10.44
N VAL A 12 2.62 16.48 -10.69
CA VAL A 12 1.76 15.76 -9.73
C VAL A 12 2.52 15.54 -8.43
N LEU A 13 1.94 15.98 -7.32
CA LEU A 13 2.52 15.86 -6.00
C LEU A 13 1.96 14.62 -5.29
N VAL A 14 2.83 13.70 -4.93
CA VAL A 14 2.46 12.45 -4.27
C VAL A 14 3.22 12.31 -2.95
N GLN A 15 2.52 11.86 -1.91
CA GLN A 15 3.12 11.60 -0.60
C GLN A 15 2.78 10.20 -0.12
N ALA A 16 3.75 9.52 0.47
CA ALA A 16 3.55 8.34 1.29
C ALA A 16 3.52 8.74 2.76
N GLY A 17 2.36 8.65 3.42
CA GLY A 17 2.29 9.02 4.82
C GLY A 17 0.93 8.77 5.47
N GLY A 18 0.89 7.89 6.48
CA GLY A 18 -0.30 7.52 7.22
C GLY A 18 -0.48 8.25 8.55
N SER A 19 0.52 9.01 9.03
CA SER A 19 0.43 9.73 10.30
C SER A 19 -0.59 10.88 10.25
N PRO A 20 -1.17 11.32 11.40
CA PRO A 20 -2.08 12.46 11.42
C PRO A 20 -1.50 13.73 10.80
N ALA A 21 -0.21 14.03 11.05
CA ALA A 21 0.49 15.17 10.46
C ALA A 21 0.70 14.99 8.95
N GLY A 22 1.10 13.78 8.51
CA GLY A 22 1.25 13.46 7.09
C GLY A 22 -0.07 13.58 6.33
N ARG A 23 -1.18 13.10 6.89
CA ARG A 23 -2.51 13.25 6.29
C ARG A 23 -2.98 14.71 6.23
N ALA A 24 -2.70 15.51 7.25
CA ALA A 24 -3.01 16.94 7.25
C ALA A 24 -2.21 17.68 6.15
N PHE A 25 -0.92 17.39 6.02
CA PHE A 25 -0.08 17.94 4.97
C PHE A 25 -0.56 17.51 3.58
N ALA A 26 -0.89 16.24 3.41
CA ALA A 26 -1.40 15.72 2.15
C ALA A 26 -2.72 16.38 1.73
N ALA A 27 -3.66 16.52 2.65
CA ALA A 27 -4.94 17.19 2.39
C ALA A 27 -4.77 18.63 1.91
N LYS A 28 -3.73 19.32 2.37
CA LYS A 28 -3.45 20.70 1.97
C LYS A 28 -2.73 20.82 0.63
N HIS A 29 -1.82 19.89 0.30
CA HIS A 29 -0.84 20.09 -0.77
C HIS A 29 -0.79 19.01 -1.85
N MET A 30 -1.27 17.79 -1.58
CA MET A 30 -1.01 16.64 -2.46
C MET A 30 -2.16 16.39 -3.46
N ASP A 31 -1.78 15.84 -4.61
CA ASP A 31 -2.69 15.34 -5.64
C ASP A 31 -2.99 13.85 -5.41
N ALA A 32 -2.06 13.12 -4.81
CA ALA A 32 -2.26 11.72 -4.43
C ALA A 32 -1.54 11.34 -3.14
N VAL A 33 -2.05 10.32 -2.47
CA VAL A 33 -1.45 9.71 -1.27
C VAL A 33 -1.31 8.21 -1.46
N ILE A 34 -0.15 7.68 -1.10
CA ILE A 34 0.09 6.24 -0.99
C ILE A 34 -0.15 5.84 0.47
N ALA A 35 -1.10 4.95 0.69
CA ALA A 35 -1.51 4.51 2.02
C ALA A 35 -1.17 3.03 2.25
N ALA A 36 -0.24 2.78 3.16
CA ALA A 36 0.15 1.44 3.60
C ALA A 36 -0.81 0.96 4.70
N THR A 37 -1.94 0.41 4.29
CA THR A 37 -2.92 -0.22 5.19
C THR A 37 -3.19 -1.64 4.71
N SER A 38 -3.22 -2.59 5.64
CA SER A 38 -3.33 -4.01 5.31
C SER A 38 -4.74 -4.59 5.50
N LYS A 39 -5.71 -3.77 5.93
CA LYS A 39 -7.08 -4.22 6.21
C LYS A 39 -8.10 -3.28 5.58
N VAL A 40 -9.13 -3.83 4.98
CA VAL A 40 -10.21 -3.06 4.32
C VAL A 40 -10.90 -2.05 5.25
N PRO A 41 -11.24 -2.37 6.52
CA PRO A 41 -11.80 -1.38 7.43
C PRO A 41 -10.90 -0.17 7.67
N ASP A 42 -9.57 -0.39 7.75
CA ASP A 42 -8.59 0.69 7.93
C ASP A 42 -8.46 1.55 6.67
N MET A 43 -8.55 0.94 5.48
CA MET A 43 -8.60 1.66 4.19
C MET A 43 -9.82 2.59 4.13
N LYS A 44 -10.98 2.08 4.52
CA LYS A 44 -12.24 2.85 4.58
C LYS A 44 -12.14 4.02 5.56
N ALA A 45 -11.61 3.77 6.75
CA ALA A 45 -11.39 4.81 7.76
C ALA A 45 -10.38 5.87 7.29
N PHE A 46 -9.29 5.45 6.62
CA PHE A 46 -8.31 6.35 6.05
C PHE A 46 -8.93 7.27 4.99
N ARG A 47 -9.71 6.72 4.06
CA ARG A 47 -10.39 7.50 3.03
C ARG A 47 -11.36 8.51 3.64
N ALA A 48 -12.18 8.09 4.61
CA ALA A 48 -13.13 8.97 5.29
C ALA A 48 -12.42 10.14 6.00
N ASP A 49 -11.29 9.88 6.68
CA ASP A 49 -10.48 10.91 7.33
C ASP A 49 -9.87 11.88 6.30
N MET A 50 -9.35 11.39 5.19
CA MET A 50 -8.79 12.23 4.12
C MET A 50 -9.85 13.14 3.50
N ARG A 51 -11.04 12.62 3.17
CA ARG A 51 -12.16 13.42 2.65
C ARG A 51 -12.56 14.54 3.60
N LYS A 52 -12.63 14.24 4.91
CA LYS A 52 -12.93 15.24 5.95
C LYS A 52 -11.86 16.33 6.01
N ARG A 53 -10.58 15.96 5.89
CA ARG A 53 -9.47 16.91 5.92
C ARG A 53 -9.43 17.79 4.67
N LEU A 54 -9.65 17.21 3.50
CA LEU A 54 -9.73 17.96 2.24
C LEU A 54 -10.84 19.02 2.29
N ALA A 55 -12.03 18.63 2.76
CA ALA A 55 -13.14 19.57 2.96
C ALA A 55 -12.80 20.69 3.96
N ALA A 56 -12.07 20.38 5.04
CA ALA A 56 -11.63 21.40 6.01
C ALA A 56 -10.61 22.39 5.43
N GLU A 57 -9.82 21.98 4.42
CA GLU A 57 -8.91 22.85 3.66
C GLU A 57 -9.62 23.59 2.48
N GLY A 58 -10.94 23.45 2.35
CA GLY A 58 -11.72 24.07 1.27
C GLY A 58 -11.50 23.38 -0.10
N ARG A 59 -10.96 22.18 -0.12
CA ARG A 59 -10.75 21.38 -1.33
C ARG A 59 -11.92 20.41 -1.56
N ASP A 60 -12.11 20.03 -2.82
CA ASP A 60 -13.00 18.92 -3.15
C ASP A 60 -12.53 17.65 -2.40
N PRO A 61 -13.41 16.94 -1.67
CA PRO A 61 -13.08 15.71 -0.96
C PRO A 61 -12.47 14.59 -1.82
N ASP A 62 -12.68 14.63 -3.14
CA ASP A 62 -12.17 13.64 -4.08
C ASP A 62 -10.99 14.17 -4.93
N SER A 63 -10.49 15.39 -4.66
CA SER A 63 -9.36 16.01 -5.36
C SER A 63 -7.99 15.43 -5.04
N CYS A 64 -7.88 14.53 -4.06
CA CYS A 64 -6.64 13.83 -3.72
C CYS A 64 -6.87 12.33 -3.84
N LYS A 65 -6.23 11.71 -4.80
CA LYS A 65 -6.35 10.28 -5.07
C LYS A 65 -5.64 9.45 -4.00
N ILE A 66 -6.28 8.38 -3.52
CA ILE A 66 -5.70 7.50 -2.50
C ILE A 66 -5.40 6.15 -3.12
N MET A 67 -4.13 5.77 -3.13
CA MET A 67 -3.66 4.48 -3.61
C MET A 67 -3.27 3.58 -2.44
N PHE A 68 -4.02 2.52 -2.23
CA PHE A 68 -3.71 1.55 -1.19
C PHE A 68 -2.69 0.53 -1.66
N VAL A 69 -1.72 0.23 -0.80
CA VAL A 69 -0.65 -0.71 -1.13
C VAL A 69 -1.16 -2.15 -1.04
N ILE A 70 -1.00 -2.90 -2.11
CA ILE A 70 -1.37 -4.32 -2.20
C ILE A 70 -0.22 -5.18 -2.68
N ALA A 71 -0.19 -6.45 -2.27
CA ALA A 71 0.80 -7.44 -2.67
C ALA A 71 0.13 -8.77 -3.02
N PRO A 72 -0.58 -8.86 -4.16
CA PRO A 72 -1.32 -10.06 -4.53
C PRO A 72 -0.38 -11.25 -4.76
N THR A 73 -0.91 -12.45 -4.52
CA THR A 73 -0.24 -13.71 -4.87
C THR A 73 -1.04 -14.38 -5.99
N LEU A 74 -0.49 -14.32 -7.19
CA LEU A 74 -1.13 -14.87 -8.39
C LEU A 74 -0.65 -16.29 -8.68
N GLY A 75 -1.50 -17.08 -9.32
CA GLY A 75 -1.22 -18.39 -9.89
C GLY A 75 -2.03 -18.64 -11.15
N GLU A 76 -1.63 -19.60 -11.95
CA GLU A 76 -2.42 -20.05 -13.11
C GLU A 76 -3.70 -20.76 -12.66
N THR A 77 -3.66 -21.41 -11.48
CA THR A 77 -4.82 -22.01 -10.81
C THR A 77 -4.95 -21.48 -9.39
N MET A 78 -6.12 -21.70 -8.78
CA MET A 78 -6.37 -21.36 -7.38
C MET A 78 -5.46 -22.14 -6.41
N GLU A 79 -5.23 -23.41 -6.73
CA GLU A 79 -4.37 -24.30 -5.96
C GLU A 79 -2.93 -23.78 -5.97
N GLU A 80 -2.40 -23.46 -7.14
CA GLU A 80 -1.05 -22.90 -7.27
C GLU A 80 -0.89 -21.59 -6.50
N ALA A 81 -1.84 -20.68 -6.63
CA ALA A 81 -1.83 -19.40 -5.91
C ALA A 81 -1.80 -19.62 -4.39
N LYS A 82 -2.64 -20.54 -3.89
CA LYS A 82 -2.70 -20.90 -2.49
C LYS A 82 -1.39 -21.52 -2.00
N GLU A 83 -0.82 -22.47 -2.73
CA GLU A 83 0.48 -23.05 -2.40
C GLU A 83 1.60 -22.02 -2.33
N ARG A 84 1.62 -21.06 -3.26
CA ARG A 84 2.58 -19.96 -3.27
C ARG A 84 2.40 -19.07 -2.04
N TYR A 85 1.16 -18.74 -1.69
CA TYR A 85 0.85 -17.94 -0.50
C TYR A 85 1.26 -18.67 0.78
N GLU A 86 0.91 -19.94 0.94
CA GLU A 86 1.31 -20.76 2.09
C GLU A 86 2.84 -20.89 2.23
N ARG A 87 3.56 -21.07 1.12
CA ARG A 87 5.02 -21.08 1.10
C ARG A 87 5.61 -19.76 1.58
N LYS A 88 5.02 -18.62 1.15
CA LYS A 88 5.40 -17.29 1.61
C LYS A 88 5.16 -17.13 3.12
N GLN A 89 4.01 -17.59 3.63
CA GLN A 89 3.72 -17.53 5.06
C GLN A 89 4.65 -18.44 5.89
N LYS A 90 4.94 -19.65 5.40
CA LYS A 90 5.91 -20.55 6.04
C LYS A 90 7.32 -19.94 6.08
N PHE A 91 7.75 -19.34 4.99
CA PHE A 91 9.04 -18.62 4.96
C PHE A 91 9.08 -17.47 5.97
N LYS A 92 8.03 -16.65 6.02
CA LYS A 92 7.93 -15.55 6.98
C LYS A 92 7.95 -16.02 8.43
N ALA A 93 7.27 -17.11 8.74
CA ALA A 93 7.27 -17.72 10.07
C ALA A 93 8.65 -18.27 10.46
N ALA A 94 9.38 -18.86 9.51
CA ALA A 94 10.71 -19.42 9.73
C ALA A 94 11.81 -18.35 9.80
N HIS A 95 11.60 -17.17 9.21
CA HIS A 95 12.58 -16.11 9.04
C HIS A 95 12.09 -14.75 9.56
N PRO A 96 11.73 -14.61 10.85
CA PRO A 96 11.30 -13.33 11.41
C PRO A 96 12.38 -12.25 11.29
N GLU A 97 13.66 -12.64 11.28
CA GLU A 97 14.81 -11.74 11.11
C GLU A 97 14.73 -10.91 9.81
N ALA A 98 14.14 -11.44 8.75
CA ALA A 98 13.98 -10.69 7.49
C ALA A 98 13.04 -9.48 7.66
N THR A 99 11.93 -9.65 8.38
CA THR A 99 11.01 -8.54 8.70
C THR A 99 11.66 -7.56 9.68
N LEU A 100 12.40 -8.07 10.69
CA LEU A 100 13.08 -7.24 11.67
C LEU A 100 14.18 -6.39 11.03
N ALA A 101 14.95 -6.94 10.08
CA ALA A 101 15.96 -6.19 9.34
C ALA A 101 15.34 -5.07 8.48
N GLN A 102 14.19 -5.33 7.84
CA GLN A 102 13.45 -4.28 7.13
C GLN A 102 12.97 -3.18 8.08
N MET A 103 12.45 -3.54 9.25
CA MET A 103 12.03 -2.56 10.24
C MET A 103 13.20 -1.78 10.83
N ALA A 104 14.35 -2.41 11.05
CA ALA A 104 15.56 -1.74 11.50
C ALA A 104 15.95 -0.58 10.56
N SER A 105 15.88 -0.80 9.25
CA SER A 105 16.20 0.22 8.25
C SER A 105 15.24 1.43 8.24
N LEU A 106 14.00 1.24 8.68
CA LEU A 106 12.98 2.29 8.72
C LEU A 106 12.92 3.01 10.08
N THR A 107 13.26 2.31 11.14
CA THR A 107 13.09 2.81 12.51
C THR A 107 14.40 3.18 13.19
N ASP A 108 15.55 2.93 12.56
CA ASP A 108 16.87 3.13 13.15
C ASP A 108 17.06 2.40 14.50
N ILE A 109 16.44 1.21 14.62
CA ILE A 109 16.53 0.34 15.80
C ILE A 109 17.17 -0.97 15.36
N ASP A 110 18.27 -1.35 16.00
CA ASP A 110 18.85 -2.67 15.84
C ASP A 110 18.05 -3.70 16.67
N PHE A 111 17.15 -4.42 16.01
CA PHE A 111 16.33 -5.44 16.66
C PHE A 111 17.13 -6.70 17.04
N ALA A 112 18.34 -6.89 16.52
CA ALA A 112 19.17 -8.05 16.87
C ALA A 112 19.66 -8.04 18.32
N GLN A 113 19.64 -6.89 18.98
CA GLN A 113 20.01 -6.76 20.40
C GLN A 113 18.94 -7.23 21.39
N PHE A 114 17.73 -7.54 20.91
CA PHE A 114 16.62 -7.96 21.77
C PHE A 114 16.37 -9.46 21.65
N ASP A 115 15.91 -10.07 22.76
CA ASP A 115 15.39 -11.43 22.71
C ASP A 115 14.09 -11.45 21.89
N ILE A 116 14.07 -12.20 20.82
CA ILE A 116 12.94 -12.26 19.89
C ILE A 116 11.66 -12.84 20.51
N ASP A 117 11.80 -13.64 21.57
CA ASP A 117 10.71 -14.33 22.25
C ASP A 117 10.31 -13.67 23.57
N ALA A 118 11.06 -12.66 24.02
CA ALA A 118 10.68 -11.87 25.18
C ALA A 118 9.60 -10.82 24.82
N PRO A 119 8.72 -10.45 25.77
CA PRO A 119 7.81 -9.34 25.59
C PRO A 119 8.57 -8.04 25.26
N VAL A 120 8.14 -7.33 24.24
CA VAL A 120 8.75 -6.07 23.83
C VAL A 120 8.25 -4.95 24.75
N GLU A 121 9.19 -4.24 25.35
CA GLU A 121 8.89 -3.00 26.07
C GLU A 121 8.63 -1.84 25.10
N GLU A 122 8.21 -0.70 25.61
CA GLU A 122 8.00 0.51 24.81
C GLU A 122 9.34 0.96 24.19
N LEU A 123 9.39 1.01 22.86
CA LEU A 123 10.55 1.48 22.11
C LEU A 123 10.26 2.86 21.52
N THR A 124 11.29 3.69 21.53
CA THR A 124 11.28 5.02 20.89
C THR A 124 12.36 5.12 19.83
N THR A 125 12.16 5.97 18.84
CA THR A 125 13.10 6.16 17.75
C THR A 125 13.10 7.60 17.23
N ASN A 126 14.23 8.03 16.66
CA ASN A 126 14.35 9.23 15.84
C ASN A 126 14.02 8.96 14.36
N GLY A 127 13.88 7.69 13.96
CA GLY A 127 13.43 7.26 12.63
C GLY A 127 11.90 7.42 12.44
N GLN A 128 11.29 6.50 11.71
CA GLN A 128 9.86 6.55 11.40
C GLN A 128 9.00 6.12 12.61
N GLN A 129 8.69 7.04 13.51
CA GLN A 129 7.92 6.78 14.73
C GLN A 129 6.52 6.18 14.47
N GLY A 130 5.85 6.62 13.38
CA GLY A 130 4.55 6.08 12.99
C GLY A 130 4.63 4.61 12.57
N THR A 131 5.66 4.26 11.81
CA THR A 131 5.94 2.89 11.39
C THR A 131 6.30 2.01 12.58
N LEU A 132 7.11 2.49 13.52
CA LEU A 132 7.44 1.75 14.73
C LEU A 132 6.19 1.44 15.56
N ARG A 133 5.34 2.42 15.80
CA ARG A 133 4.07 2.22 16.55
C ARG A 133 3.16 1.19 15.87
N GLN A 134 2.99 1.32 14.54
CA GLN A 134 2.21 0.36 13.77
C GLN A 134 2.83 -1.04 13.83
N PHE A 135 4.14 -1.15 13.74
CA PHE A 135 4.85 -2.42 13.82
C PHE A 135 4.63 -3.08 15.19
N LEU A 136 4.92 -2.38 16.28
CA LEU A 136 4.81 -2.91 17.64
C LEU A 136 3.37 -3.28 18.03
N SER A 137 2.36 -2.72 17.40
CA SER A 137 0.95 -3.06 17.68
C SER A 137 0.52 -4.45 17.18
N ASN A 138 1.38 -5.19 16.48
CA ASN A 138 1.03 -6.49 15.87
C ASN A 138 1.30 -7.71 16.75
N GLY A 139 1.76 -7.56 17.98
CA GLY A 139 2.02 -8.68 18.89
C GLY A 139 2.66 -8.25 20.20
N LYS A 140 3.05 -9.23 21.00
CA LYS A 140 3.73 -9.01 22.28
C LYS A 140 5.22 -9.28 22.21
N THR A 141 5.66 -10.20 21.36
CA THR A 141 7.07 -10.54 21.14
C THR A 141 7.49 -10.10 19.76
N LEU A 142 8.80 -9.88 19.52
CA LEU A 142 9.31 -9.54 18.20
C LEU A 142 8.97 -10.59 17.15
N ARG A 143 8.94 -11.88 17.53
CA ARG A 143 8.54 -12.97 16.64
C ARG A 143 7.08 -12.84 16.20
N GLU A 144 6.16 -12.63 17.15
CA GLU A 144 4.74 -12.41 16.84
C GLU A 144 4.53 -11.17 15.98
N ILE A 145 5.18 -10.08 16.36
CA ILE A 145 5.11 -8.80 15.65
C ILE A 145 5.60 -8.97 14.22
N ALA A 146 6.78 -9.58 14.02
CA ALA A 146 7.35 -9.78 12.70
C ALA A 146 6.46 -10.69 11.83
N PHE A 147 5.85 -11.73 12.41
CA PHE A 147 4.95 -12.61 11.69
C PHE A 147 3.62 -11.92 11.31
N ASN A 148 3.03 -11.16 12.23
CA ASN A 148 1.73 -10.52 12.03
C ASN A 148 1.79 -9.22 11.23
N TYR A 149 2.91 -8.52 11.24
CA TYR A 149 3.05 -7.26 10.53
C TYR A 149 2.79 -7.41 9.04
N ARG A 150 1.96 -6.52 8.50
CA ARG A 150 1.64 -6.41 7.08
C ARG A 150 1.76 -4.96 6.64
N TYR A 151 2.64 -4.71 5.71
CA TYR A 151 2.78 -3.40 5.07
C TYR A 151 1.70 -3.13 4.00
N ALA A 152 1.20 -4.20 3.39
CA ALA A 152 0.25 -4.17 2.29
C ALA A 152 -0.91 -5.13 2.54
N LEU A 153 -2.00 -5.00 1.81
CA LEU A 153 -3.01 -6.04 1.74
C LEU A 153 -2.46 -7.22 0.93
N GLU A 154 -2.24 -8.35 1.61
CA GLU A 154 -1.61 -9.56 1.05
C GLU A 154 -2.61 -10.70 0.80
N ASP A 155 -3.85 -10.57 1.25
CA ASP A 155 -4.87 -11.64 1.20
C ASP A 155 -5.56 -11.75 -0.17
N LEU A 156 -5.05 -11.03 -1.18
CA LEU A 156 -5.44 -11.16 -2.57
C LEU A 156 -4.73 -12.35 -3.20
N VAL A 157 -5.36 -13.53 -3.17
CA VAL A 157 -4.75 -14.80 -3.58
C VAL A 157 -5.64 -15.52 -4.59
N GLY A 158 -5.10 -15.85 -5.75
CA GLY A 158 -5.87 -16.59 -6.75
C GLY A 158 -5.37 -16.41 -8.18
N THR A 159 -6.21 -16.80 -9.12
CA THR A 159 -5.99 -16.48 -10.53
C THR A 159 -6.17 -14.98 -10.79
N PRO A 160 -5.60 -14.43 -11.87
CA PRO A 160 -5.79 -13.03 -12.22
C PRO A 160 -7.25 -12.57 -12.22
N ASP A 161 -8.15 -13.40 -12.77
CA ASP A 161 -9.58 -13.09 -12.81
C ASP A 161 -10.24 -13.08 -11.42
N HIS A 162 -9.88 -14.02 -10.56
CA HIS A 162 -10.35 -14.07 -9.18
C HIS A 162 -9.88 -12.85 -8.38
N VAL A 163 -8.59 -12.52 -8.46
CA VAL A 163 -8.01 -11.36 -7.76
C VAL A 163 -8.60 -10.04 -8.28
N ALA A 164 -8.84 -9.91 -9.59
CA ALA A 164 -9.53 -8.75 -10.14
C ALA A 164 -10.94 -8.57 -9.57
N GLY A 165 -11.67 -9.68 -9.34
CA GLY A 165 -12.96 -9.67 -8.65
C GLY A 165 -12.85 -9.19 -7.21
N GLN A 166 -11.91 -9.73 -6.42
CA GLN A 166 -11.65 -9.28 -5.05
C GLN A 166 -11.30 -7.78 -4.99
N MET A 167 -10.44 -7.31 -5.91
CA MET A 167 -10.09 -5.89 -6.01
C MET A 167 -11.31 -5.00 -6.28
N ALA A 168 -12.22 -5.46 -7.15
CA ALA A 168 -13.48 -4.75 -7.44
C ALA A 168 -14.36 -4.61 -6.19
N GLU A 169 -14.56 -5.70 -5.45
CA GLU A 169 -15.35 -5.73 -4.22
C GLU A 169 -14.77 -4.78 -3.15
N ILE A 170 -13.45 -4.85 -2.93
CA ILE A 170 -12.75 -3.97 -2.00
C ILE A 170 -12.89 -2.51 -2.44
N MET A 171 -12.68 -2.19 -3.71
CA MET A 171 -12.79 -0.84 -4.21
C MET A 171 -14.22 -0.30 -4.08
N GLN A 172 -15.23 -1.13 -4.32
CA GLN A 172 -16.62 -0.77 -4.09
C GLN A 172 -16.91 -0.47 -2.62
N GLU A 173 -16.34 -1.26 -1.69
CA GLU A 173 -16.53 -1.07 -0.25
C GLU A 173 -15.86 0.20 0.26
N ILE A 174 -14.62 0.47 -0.15
CA ILE A 174 -13.86 1.64 0.30
C ILE A 174 -14.20 2.91 -0.47
N GLY A 175 -14.78 2.80 -1.66
CA GLY A 175 -15.06 3.93 -2.55
C GLY A 175 -13.77 4.62 -3.02
N GLY A 176 -12.71 3.87 -3.30
CA GLY A 176 -11.38 4.38 -3.52
C GLY A 176 -11.04 4.73 -4.95
N ASP A 177 -9.79 5.13 -5.15
CA ASP A 177 -9.25 5.65 -6.40
C ASP A 177 -8.32 4.65 -7.09
N GLY A 178 -7.71 3.73 -6.34
CA GLY A 178 -6.83 2.73 -6.92
C GLY A 178 -5.92 2.00 -5.92
N PHE A 179 -5.09 1.13 -6.49
CA PHE A 179 -4.11 0.36 -5.76
C PHE A 179 -2.71 0.59 -6.29
N MET A 180 -1.72 0.49 -5.43
CA MET A 180 -0.32 0.44 -5.78
C MET A 180 0.25 -0.94 -5.46
N PHE A 181 0.80 -1.60 -6.46
CA PHE A 181 1.42 -2.90 -6.29
C PHE A 181 2.78 -2.78 -5.61
N THR A 182 3.02 -3.66 -4.64
CA THR A 182 4.32 -3.85 -4.01
C THR A 182 4.63 -5.33 -3.90
N GLY A 183 5.89 -5.66 -3.59
CA GLY A 183 6.30 -7.02 -3.31
C GLY A 183 7.71 -7.03 -2.75
N ASN A 184 8.02 -8.00 -1.91
CA ASN A 184 9.36 -8.17 -1.33
C ASN A 184 10.41 -8.50 -2.40
N SER A 185 9.96 -8.88 -3.59
CA SER A 185 10.81 -9.19 -4.74
C SER A 185 10.07 -8.83 -6.02
N LEU A 186 10.43 -7.71 -6.64
CA LEU A 186 9.95 -7.30 -7.95
C LEU A 186 10.69 -8.09 -9.05
N THR A 187 10.43 -9.39 -9.11
CA THR A 187 10.99 -10.25 -10.16
C THR A 187 10.31 -10.00 -11.50
N ARG A 188 11.01 -10.32 -12.60
CA ARG A 188 10.40 -10.29 -13.95
C ARG A 188 9.10 -11.10 -14.00
N ARG A 189 9.06 -12.25 -13.34
CA ARG A 189 7.86 -13.09 -13.26
C ARG A 189 6.71 -12.35 -12.60
N TYR A 190 6.92 -11.75 -11.42
CA TYR A 190 5.88 -11.00 -10.71
C TYR A 190 5.33 -9.84 -11.54
N VAL A 191 6.23 -9.09 -12.19
CA VAL A 191 5.82 -7.98 -13.07
C VAL A 191 4.98 -8.50 -14.25
N ALA A 192 5.39 -9.61 -14.89
CA ALA A 192 4.62 -10.22 -15.99
C ALA A 192 3.25 -10.74 -15.50
N GLU A 193 3.18 -11.39 -14.35
CA GLU A 193 1.91 -11.86 -13.78
C GLU A 193 0.93 -10.69 -13.53
N ILE A 194 1.43 -9.52 -13.12
CA ILE A 194 0.60 -8.32 -12.99
C ILE A 194 0.24 -7.74 -14.37
N ALA A 195 1.24 -7.47 -15.22
CA ALA A 195 1.06 -6.73 -16.46
C ALA A 195 0.30 -7.54 -17.53
N ASP A 196 0.61 -8.82 -17.66
CA ASP A 196 0.08 -9.69 -18.72
C ASP A 196 -1.10 -10.54 -18.23
N GLY A 197 -1.29 -10.66 -16.90
CA GLY A 197 -2.37 -11.43 -16.28
C GLY A 197 -3.42 -10.54 -15.62
N LEU A 198 -3.07 -9.87 -14.54
CA LEU A 198 -4.04 -9.14 -13.72
C LEU A 198 -4.56 -7.87 -14.40
N VAL A 199 -3.70 -7.08 -15.05
CA VAL A 199 -4.13 -5.85 -15.73
C VAL A 199 -5.17 -6.14 -16.82
N PRO A 200 -4.99 -7.12 -17.73
CA PRO A 200 -6.04 -7.49 -18.69
C PRO A 200 -7.35 -7.96 -18.03
N ALA A 201 -7.27 -8.67 -16.89
CA ALA A 201 -8.47 -9.08 -16.15
C ALA A 201 -9.23 -7.88 -15.55
N LEU A 202 -8.51 -6.87 -15.07
CA LEU A 202 -9.09 -5.60 -14.60
C LEU A 202 -9.70 -4.80 -15.76
N GLN A 203 -8.99 -4.71 -16.90
CA GLN A 203 -9.47 -4.03 -18.12
C GLN A 203 -10.76 -4.65 -18.65
N LYS A 204 -10.82 -5.99 -18.73
CA LYS A 204 -12.01 -6.72 -19.14
C LYS A 204 -13.23 -6.42 -18.27
N ARG A 205 -13.02 -6.09 -17.01
CA ARG A 205 -14.07 -5.70 -16.05
C ARG A 205 -14.36 -4.20 -16.05
N GLY A 206 -13.66 -3.39 -16.84
CA GLY A 206 -13.77 -1.94 -16.82
C GLY A 206 -13.27 -1.27 -15.54
N LEU A 207 -12.38 -1.96 -14.80
CA LEU A 207 -11.83 -1.49 -13.52
C LEU A 207 -10.52 -0.73 -13.67
N THR A 208 -9.95 -0.71 -14.86
CA THR A 208 -8.79 0.12 -15.19
C THR A 208 -8.84 0.48 -16.67
N ARG A 209 -8.14 1.54 -17.01
CA ARG A 209 -8.12 2.08 -18.39
C ARG A 209 -7.45 1.11 -19.37
N THR A 210 -7.86 1.20 -20.64
CA THR A 210 -7.24 0.49 -21.76
C THR A 210 -6.31 1.39 -22.58
N ALA A 211 -6.44 2.72 -22.40
CA ALA A 211 -5.61 3.74 -23.05
C ALA A 211 -5.53 4.99 -22.16
N TYR A 212 -4.56 5.83 -22.42
CA TYR A 212 -4.47 7.17 -21.84
C TYR A 212 -5.23 8.15 -22.74
N ALA A 213 -6.15 8.93 -22.16
CA ALA A 213 -7.02 9.86 -22.88
C ALA A 213 -6.44 11.28 -22.95
N HIS A 214 -5.52 11.62 -22.05
CA HIS A 214 -5.00 12.97 -21.87
C HIS A 214 -3.48 13.04 -22.11
N GLU A 215 -3.02 14.20 -22.58
CA GLU A 215 -1.59 14.48 -22.77
C GLU A 215 -0.83 14.56 -21.44
N HIS A 216 -1.45 15.16 -20.40
CA HIS A 216 -0.79 15.38 -19.12
C HIS A 216 -1.11 14.26 -18.13
N PHE A 217 -0.10 13.89 -17.33
CA PHE A 217 -0.25 12.87 -16.31
C PHE A 217 -1.32 13.21 -15.26
N ARG A 218 -1.41 14.49 -14.85
CA ARG A 218 -2.43 14.96 -13.90
C ARG A 218 -3.84 14.62 -14.36
N ASP A 219 -4.15 14.93 -15.60
CA ASP A 219 -5.50 14.75 -16.15
C ASP A 219 -5.85 13.25 -16.21
N ASN A 220 -4.88 12.41 -16.63
CA ASN A 220 -5.05 10.97 -16.59
C ASN A 220 -5.20 10.42 -15.16
N LEU A 221 -4.52 11.01 -14.16
CA LEU A 221 -4.65 10.60 -12.76
C LEU A 221 -6.02 10.96 -12.19
N MET A 222 -6.56 12.10 -12.56
CA MET A 222 -7.83 12.63 -12.02
C MET A 222 -9.07 12.09 -12.72
N GLU A 223 -8.91 11.41 -13.87
CA GLU A 223 -10.01 10.82 -14.65
C GLU A 223 -10.76 9.70 -13.91
N PHE A 224 -10.16 9.07 -12.90
CA PHE A 224 -10.74 8.01 -12.08
C PHE A 224 -11.12 8.46 -10.69
#